data_7be83a0dfc16529d05acebe3223c85fe
#
_entry.id   7be83a0dfc16529d05acebe3223c85fe
#
_cell.length_a   1.000
_cell.length_b   1.000
_cell.length_c   1.000
_cell.angle_alpha   90.00
_cell.angle_beta   90.00
_cell.angle_gamma   90.00
#
_symmetry.space_group_name_H-M   'P 1'
#
loop_
_entity.id
_entity.type
_entity.pdbx_description
1 polymer ?
#
loop_
_entity_poly.entity_id
_entity_poly.type
_entity_poly.pdbx_seq_one_letter_code
_entity_poly.pdbx_strand_id
1 'polypeptide(L)'
;MKLPVLKIGDLTAEVPIIQGGMAIRLSTARLAAAVAQEGGIGLIAASGMAFDELRKEIRLARKLTGGKGIIGINAMVAAREFLGLITTAAEEKIDLIVAGAGFSRDIFAVGREHNVAVV
;
A
#
# COMPACT_ATOMS: atom_id res chain seq x y z
N MET A 1 13.87 -24.39 -6.07
CA MET A 1 13.03 -23.76 -7.11
C MET A 1 13.27 -22.25 -7.06
N LYS A 2 13.53 -21.64 -8.18
CA LYS A 2 13.65 -20.18 -8.26
C LYS A 2 12.29 -19.58 -8.63
N LEU A 3 11.74 -18.74 -7.75
CA LEU A 3 10.49 -18.05 -8.02
C LEU A 3 10.70 -16.92 -9.03
N PRO A 4 9.72 -16.65 -9.91
CA PRO A 4 9.76 -15.44 -10.74
C PRO A 4 9.62 -14.21 -9.88
N VAL A 5 10.14 -13.08 -10.32
CA VAL A 5 9.90 -11.79 -9.67
C VAL A 5 8.54 -11.25 -10.10
N LEU A 6 7.90 -10.46 -9.23
CA LEU A 6 6.68 -9.73 -9.55
C LEU A 6 7.03 -8.26 -9.82
N LYS A 7 6.68 -7.78 -11.01
CA LYS A 7 6.88 -6.38 -11.38
C LYS A 7 5.56 -5.65 -11.50
N ILE A 8 5.47 -4.49 -10.84
CA ILE A 8 4.35 -3.56 -10.96
C ILE A 8 4.94 -2.17 -11.19
N GLY A 9 4.81 -1.64 -12.42
CA GLY A 9 5.53 -0.43 -12.78
C GLY A 9 7.03 -0.60 -12.56
N ASP A 10 7.64 0.29 -11.79
CA ASP A 10 9.07 0.24 -11.43
C ASP A 10 9.35 -0.59 -10.17
N LEU A 11 8.31 -1.12 -9.53
CA LEU A 11 8.45 -1.95 -8.35
C LEU A 11 8.80 -3.39 -8.73
N THR A 12 9.74 -3.99 -8.01
CA THR A 12 10.11 -5.40 -8.18
C THR A 12 10.06 -6.08 -6.82
N ALA A 13 9.14 -7.04 -6.67
CA ALA A 13 9.08 -7.92 -5.51
C ALA A 13 9.78 -9.24 -5.83
N GLU A 14 10.77 -9.62 -5.03
CA GLU A 14 11.52 -10.85 -5.23
C GLU A 14 10.66 -12.09 -4.97
N VAL A 15 9.71 -11.98 -4.06
CA VAL A 15 8.71 -13.00 -3.79
C VAL A 15 7.38 -12.53 -4.41
N PRO A 16 6.81 -13.28 -5.38
CA PRO A 16 5.64 -12.82 -6.14
C PRO A 16 4.34 -12.99 -5.34
N ILE A 17 4.29 -12.42 -4.15
CA ILE A 17 3.15 -12.50 -3.24
C ILE A 17 2.78 -11.08 -2.80
N ILE A 18 1.49 -10.77 -2.94
CA ILE A 18 0.90 -9.56 -2.38
C ILE A 18 -0.01 -9.99 -1.24
N GLN A 19 0.27 -9.53 -0.03
CA GLN A 19 -0.62 -9.77 1.09
C GLN A 19 -1.83 -8.84 0.96
N GLY A 20 -3.03 -9.41 0.96
CA GLY A 20 -4.27 -8.65 0.83
C GLY A 20 -4.54 -7.73 2.01
N GLY A 21 -5.05 -6.54 1.72
CA GLY A 21 -5.47 -5.61 2.76
C GLY A 21 -6.76 -6.08 3.44
N MET A 22 -6.69 -6.40 4.72
CA MET A 22 -7.84 -6.83 5.53
C MET A 22 -8.24 -5.70 6.49
N ALA A 23 -9.39 -5.08 6.24
CA ALA A 23 -9.98 -4.13 7.17
C ALA A 23 -10.80 -4.89 8.25
N ILE A 24 -11.09 -4.36 9.41
CA ILE A 24 -10.60 -3.08 9.93
C ILE A 24 -9.48 -3.40 10.91
N ARG A 25 -8.33 -2.75 10.76
CA ARG A 25 -7.15 -2.87 11.62
C ARG A 25 -6.60 -4.29 11.79
N LEU A 26 -6.84 -5.18 10.81
CA LEU A 26 -6.14 -6.47 10.72
C LEU A 26 -4.82 -6.31 9.97
N SER A 27 -4.87 -5.77 8.75
CA SER A 27 -3.65 -5.48 7.98
C SER A 27 -3.17 -4.07 8.33
N THR A 28 -2.30 -3.99 9.32
CA THR A 28 -1.66 -2.75 9.76
C THR A 28 -0.17 -2.75 9.44
N ALA A 29 0.56 -1.78 9.94
CA ALA A 29 1.99 -1.63 9.70
C ALA A 29 2.81 -2.89 10.00
N ARG A 30 2.49 -3.59 11.08
CA ARG A 30 3.26 -4.78 11.51
C ARG A 30 3.18 -5.92 10.52
N LEU A 31 1.97 -6.23 10.04
CA LEU A 31 1.78 -7.27 9.03
C LEU A 31 2.40 -6.87 7.70
N ALA A 32 2.14 -5.67 7.24
CA ALA A 32 2.69 -5.16 5.99
C ALA A 32 4.22 -5.17 6.01
N ALA A 33 4.84 -4.72 7.10
CA ALA A 33 6.28 -4.74 7.26
C ALA A 33 6.86 -6.16 7.27
N ALA A 34 6.21 -7.09 7.96
CA ALA A 34 6.65 -8.48 8.01
C ALA A 34 6.68 -9.12 6.62
N VAL A 35 5.64 -8.87 5.81
CA VAL A 35 5.58 -9.37 4.42
C VAL A 35 6.65 -8.72 3.55
N ALA A 36 6.81 -7.40 3.66
CA ALA A 36 7.80 -6.66 2.89
C ALA A 36 9.24 -7.09 3.21
N GLN A 37 9.53 -7.39 4.46
CA GLN A 37 10.84 -7.88 4.89
C GLN A 37 11.20 -9.23 4.26
N GLU A 38 10.22 -10.06 3.96
CA GLU A 38 10.41 -11.36 3.30
C GLU A 38 10.44 -11.27 1.76
N GLY A 39 10.38 -10.06 1.20
CA GLY A 39 10.48 -9.83 -0.23
C GLY A 39 9.16 -9.77 -0.99
N GLY A 40 8.02 -9.93 -0.31
CA GLY A 40 6.69 -9.74 -0.86
C GLY A 40 6.23 -8.28 -0.81
N ILE A 41 4.98 -8.04 -1.16
CA ILE A 41 4.34 -6.73 -1.05
C ILE A 41 3.39 -6.72 0.14
N GLY A 42 3.69 -5.89 1.13
CA GLY A 42 2.85 -5.72 2.31
C GLY A 42 1.87 -4.57 2.13
N LEU A 43 0.58 -4.82 2.38
CA LEU A 43 -0.47 -3.80 2.25
C LEU A 43 -1.08 -3.44 3.60
N ILE A 44 -1.20 -2.14 3.83
CA ILE A 44 -1.96 -1.58 4.95
C ILE A 44 -3.40 -1.38 4.49
N ALA A 45 -4.38 -1.92 5.21
CA ALA A 45 -5.78 -1.70 4.92
C ALA A 45 -6.20 -0.31 5.43
N ALA A 46 -6.28 0.65 4.52
CA ALA A 46 -6.50 2.06 4.85
C ALA A 46 -7.96 2.40 5.15
N SER A 47 -8.91 1.62 4.63
CA SER A 47 -10.34 1.90 4.82
C SER A 47 -10.72 1.89 6.30
N GLY A 48 -11.41 2.94 6.74
CA GLY A 48 -11.81 3.11 8.14
C GLY A 48 -10.75 3.78 9.02
N MET A 49 -9.57 4.07 8.51
CA MET A 49 -8.56 4.83 9.25
C MET A 49 -8.79 6.33 9.09
N ALA A 50 -8.50 7.09 10.15
CA ALA A 50 -8.32 8.52 10.02
C ALA A 50 -7.02 8.81 9.25
N PHE A 51 -6.92 9.97 8.61
CA PHE A 51 -5.73 10.31 7.81
C PHE A 51 -4.44 10.31 8.65
N ASP A 52 -4.49 10.83 9.86
CA ASP A 52 -3.33 10.84 10.76
C ASP A 52 -2.95 9.45 11.24
N GLU A 53 -3.92 8.58 11.44
CA GLU A 53 -3.69 7.16 11.75
C GLU A 53 -2.97 6.49 10.58
N LEU A 54 -3.43 6.71 9.36
CA LEU A 54 -2.80 6.16 8.16
C LEU A 54 -1.34 6.64 8.02
N ARG A 55 -1.08 7.93 8.24
CA ARG A 55 0.27 8.47 8.22
C ARG A 55 1.18 7.76 9.23
N LYS A 56 0.70 7.56 10.45
CA LYS A 56 1.45 6.86 11.50
C LYS A 56 1.74 5.42 11.13
N GLU A 57 0.75 4.72 10.57
CA GLU A 57 0.93 3.32 10.13
C GLU A 57 1.96 3.21 9.01
N ILE A 58 1.92 4.09 8.02
CA ILE A 58 2.90 4.10 6.92
C ILE A 58 4.31 4.35 7.47
N ARG A 59 4.47 5.35 8.33
CA ARG A 59 5.76 5.67 8.95
C ARG A 59 6.28 4.54 9.82
N LEU A 60 5.40 3.89 10.58
CA LEU A 60 5.77 2.74 11.39
C LEU A 60 6.24 1.57 10.52
N ALA A 61 5.53 1.26 9.43
CA ALA A 61 5.93 0.21 8.50
C ALA A 61 7.33 0.49 7.92
N ARG A 62 7.59 1.73 7.50
CA ARG A 62 8.91 2.14 7.00
C ARG A 62 10.00 1.99 8.07
N LYS A 63 9.70 2.36 9.30
CA LYS A 63 10.63 2.19 10.43
C LYS A 63 10.94 0.73 10.69
N LEU A 64 9.92 -0.14 10.72
CA LEU A 64 10.08 -1.56 10.97
C LEU A 64 10.89 -2.28 9.88
N THR A 65 10.77 -1.85 8.62
CA THR A 65 11.52 -2.43 7.51
C THR A 65 12.89 -1.77 7.30
N GLY A 66 13.21 -0.71 8.03
CA GLY A 66 14.41 0.08 7.78
C GLY A 66 14.42 0.79 6.42
N GLY A 67 13.24 1.08 5.88
CA GLY A 67 13.07 1.70 4.57
C GLY A 67 13.18 0.73 3.39
N LYS A 68 13.33 -0.56 3.65
CA LYS A 68 13.45 -1.60 2.62
C LYS A 68 12.09 -2.25 2.33
N GLY A 69 12.00 -2.94 1.18
CA GLY A 69 10.81 -3.66 0.78
C GLY A 69 9.70 -2.74 0.26
N ILE A 70 8.62 -3.37 -0.18
CA ILE A 70 7.50 -2.68 -0.81
C ILE A 70 6.32 -2.63 0.16
N ILE A 71 5.92 -1.42 0.52
CA ILE A 71 4.76 -1.14 1.35
C ILE A 71 3.72 -0.40 0.53
N GLY A 72 2.53 -0.97 0.47
CA GLY A 72 1.39 -0.33 -0.18
C GLY A 72 0.20 -0.15 0.76
N ILE A 73 -0.83 0.49 0.24
CA ILE A 73 -2.14 0.54 0.89
C ILE A 73 -3.20 -0.11 0.02
N ASN A 74 -4.23 -0.62 0.67
CA ASN A 74 -5.49 -1.00 0.03
C ASN A 74 -6.58 -0.07 0.55
N ALA A 75 -7.30 0.59 -0.35
CA ALA A 75 -8.43 1.44 0.00
C ALA A 75 -9.64 1.05 -0.86
N MET A 76 -10.78 0.87 -0.23
CA MET A 76 -12.04 0.56 -0.93
C MET A 76 -12.54 1.81 -1.67
N VAL A 77 -12.81 1.67 -2.96
CA VAL A 77 -13.30 2.78 -3.81
C VAL A 77 -14.61 3.37 -3.27
N ALA A 78 -15.47 2.53 -2.71
CA ALA A 78 -16.75 2.95 -2.15
C ALA A 78 -16.62 3.69 -0.80
N ALA A 79 -15.45 3.70 -0.19
CA ALA A 79 -15.26 4.44 1.08
C ALA A 79 -15.39 5.95 0.84
N ARG A 80 -16.13 6.61 1.74
CA ARG A 80 -16.35 8.08 1.62
C ARG A 80 -15.04 8.86 1.54
N GLU A 81 -14.04 8.43 2.30
CA GLU A 81 -12.75 9.09 2.39
C GLU A 81 -11.72 8.56 1.39
N PHE A 82 -12.14 7.81 0.38
CA PHE A 82 -11.22 7.13 -0.57
C PHE A 82 -10.17 8.08 -1.15
N LEU A 83 -10.61 9.21 -1.72
CA LEU A 83 -9.69 10.17 -2.32
C LEU A 83 -8.71 10.75 -1.28
N GLY A 84 -9.20 11.08 -0.10
CA GLY A 84 -8.36 11.58 1.00
C GLY A 84 -7.34 10.54 1.47
N LEU A 85 -7.72 9.27 1.55
CA LEU A 85 -6.83 8.18 1.95
C LEU A 85 -5.71 7.95 0.94
N ILE A 86 -6.05 7.88 -0.35
CA ILE A 86 -5.02 7.65 -1.40
C ILE A 86 -4.08 8.86 -1.52
N THR A 87 -4.61 10.08 -1.38
CA THR A 87 -3.80 11.30 -1.40
C THR A 87 -2.84 11.34 -0.19
N THR A 88 -3.36 11.02 1.00
CA THR A 88 -2.55 10.95 2.23
C THR A 88 -1.41 9.94 2.08
N ALA A 89 -1.71 8.76 1.56
CA ALA A 89 -0.68 7.74 1.34
C ALA A 89 0.37 8.17 0.31
N ALA A 90 -0.07 8.82 -0.77
CA ALA A 90 0.83 9.33 -1.79
C ALA A 90 1.76 10.43 -1.25
N GLU A 91 1.24 11.33 -0.42
CA GLU A 91 2.04 12.36 0.28
C GLU A 91 3.10 11.74 1.20
N GLU A 92 2.80 10.59 1.82
CA GLU A 92 3.74 9.82 2.64
C GLU A 92 4.68 8.94 1.80
N LYS A 93 4.66 9.09 0.48
CA LYS A 93 5.53 8.37 -0.47
C LYS A 93 5.38 6.85 -0.37
N ILE A 94 4.13 6.39 -0.30
CA ILE A 94 3.83 4.97 -0.39
C ILE A 94 4.30 4.40 -1.73
N ASP A 95 4.64 3.12 -1.78
CA ASP A 95 5.12 2.49 -3.02
C ASP A 95 3.98 2.11 -3.96
N LEU A 96 2.85 1.66 -3.40
CA LEU A 96 1.75 1.08 -4.17
C LEU A 96 0.42 1.47 -3.54
N ILE A 97 -0.55 1.81 -4.39
CA ILE A 97 -1.94 2.00 -3.99
C ILE A 97 -2.81 0.99 -4.73
N VAL A 98 -3.57 0.19 -3.98
CA VAL A 98 -4.53 -0.75 -4.53
C VAL A 98 -5.94 -0.23 -4.30
N ALA A 99 -6.71 -0.05 -5.39
CA ALA A 99 -8.12 0.31 -5.33
C ALA A 99 -8.96 -0.95 -5.16
N GLY A 100 -9.45 -1.16 -3.95
CA GLY A 100 -10.25 -2.34 -3.63
C GLY A 100 -11.73 -2.18 -3.99
N ALA A 101 -12.35 -3.29 -4.41
CA ALA A 101 -13.80 -3.40 -4.61
C ALA A 101 -14.41 -2.33 -5.52
N GLY A 102 -13.76 -2.02 -6.63
CA GLY A 102 -14.29 -1.08 -7.60
C GLY A 102 -13.22 -0.45 -8.48
N PHE A 103 -13.63 0.54 -9.24
CA PHE A 103 -12.75 1.29 -10.14
C PHE A 103 -12.89 2.80 -9.90
N SER A 104 -11.77 3.49 -9.89
CA SER A 104 -11.75 4.96 -9.80
C SER A 104 -10.66 5.52 -10.71
N ARG A 105 -11.01 6.57 -11.46
CA ARG A 105 -10.03 7.30 -12.28
C ARG A 105 -9.08 8.15 -11.43
N ASP A 106 -9.52 8.54 -10.24
CA ASP A 106 -8.74 9.40 -9.34
C ASP A 106 -7.43 8.75 -8.91
N ILE A 107 -7.41 7.42 -8.78
CA ILE A 107 -6.20 6.69 -8.41
C ILE A 107 -5.06 6.91 -9.43
N PHE A 108 -5.40 6.97 -10.72
CA PHE A 108 -4.39 7.19 -11.76
C PHE A 108 -3.85 8.61 -11.74
N ALA A 109 -4.71 9.60 -11.46
CA ALA A 109 -4.27 10.99 -11.34
C ALA A 109 -3.33 11.15 -10.16
N VAL A 110 -3.68 10.63 -8.99
CA VAL A 110 -2.86 10.65 -7.78
C VAL A 110 -1.53 9.90 -8.02
N GLY A 111 -1.60 8.73 -8.64
CA GLY A 111 -0.41 7.93 -8.93
C GLY A 111 0.59 8.67 -9.84
N ARG A 112 0.11 9.33 -10.88
CA ARG A 112 0.97 10.13 -11.77
C ARG A 112 1.55 11.34 -11.08
N GLU A 113 0.74 12.09 -10.32
CA GLU A 113 1.17 13.30 -9.63
C GLU A 113 2.27 13.03 -8.60
N HIS A 114 2.18 11.91 -7.89
CA HIS A 114 3.10 11.55 -6.81
C HIS A 114 4.11 10.46 -7.19
N ASN A 115 4.09 9.99 -8.43
CA ASN A 115 4.94 8.88 -8.89
C ASN A 115 4.78 7.61 -8.06
N VAL A 116 3.54 7.21 -7.83
CA VAL A 116 3.16 6.02 -7.07
C VAL A 116 2.53 4.99 -8.00
N ALA A 117 2.92 3.72 -7.87
CA ALA A 117 2.32 2.63 -8.61
C ALA A 117 0.86 2.42 -8.14
N VAL A 118 -0.03 2.09 -9.07
CA VAL A 118 -1.45 1.87 -8.79
C VAL A 118 -1.95 0.58 -9.43
N VAL A 119 -2.85 -0.09 -8.72
CA VAL A 119 -3.49 -1.35 -9.16
C VAL A 119 -4.99 -1.32 -8.82
#